data_955904cd21f907c1c7cd25716a4c27b5
#
_entry.id   955904cd21f907c1c7cd25716a4c27b5
#
_cell.length_a   1.000
_cell.length_b   1.000
_cell.length_c   1.000
_cell.angle_alpha   90.00
_cell.angle_beta   90.00
_cell.angle_gamma   90.00
#
_symmetry.space_group_name_H-M   'P 1'
#
loop_
_entity.id
_entity.type
_entity.pdbx_description
1 polymer ?
#
loop_
_entity_poly.entity_id
_entity_poly.type
_entity_poly.pdbx_seq_one_letter_code
_entity_poly.pdbx_strand_id
1 'polypeptide(L)'
;MSNHYDIVNNHYAASARGDVAAMFANVSENVTWTEMAGFPCAGTWVGPQAVVDNVFKVLGTAWQGYRFTLESLVDAGDVIVGIGTYSGTYRATGKAMQARVAHVWRLESGKVVKFEQFTDTLLVAQAMR
;
A
#
# COMPACT_ATOMS: atom_id res chain seq x y z
N MET A 1 -2.14 -18.58 -12.72
CA MET A 1 -1.43 -17.55 -11.95
C MET A 1 -0.59 -18.21 -10.87
N SER A 2 0.49 -17.58 -10.44
CA SER A 2 1.33 -18.13 -9.39
C SER A 2 0.65 -18.01 -8.02
N ASN A 3 1.12 -18.81 -7.06
CA ASN A 3 0.68 -18.70 -5.68
C ASN A 3 0.96 -17.30 -5.11
N HIS A 4 2.10 -16.70 -5.49
CA HIS A 4 2.45 -15.34 -5.07
C HIS A 4 1.49 -14.30 -5.63
N TYR A 5 1.03 -14.49 -6.87
CA TYR A 5 -0.01 -13.64 -7.45
C TYR A 5 -1.29 -13.69 -6.59
N ASP A 6 -1.73 -14.90 -6.22
CA ASP A 6 -2.94 -15.06 -5.43
C ASP A 6 -2.82 -14.43 -4.04
N ILE A 7 -1.64 -14.53 -3.42
CA ILE A 7 -1.38 -13.91 -2.11
C ILE A 7 -1.54 -12.39 -2.20
N VAL A 8 -0.95 -11.76 -3.20
CA VAL A 8 -1.04 -10.30 -3.37
C VAL A 8 -2.46 -9.89 -3.75
N ASN A 9 -3.11 -10.63 -4.64
CA ASN A 9 -4.49 -10.36 -5.01
C ASN A 9 -5.42 -10.42 -3.77
N ASN A 10 -5.22 -11.40 -2.91
CA ASN A 10 -5.98 -11.53 -1.66
C ASN A 10 -5.70 -10.39 -0.68
N HIS A 11 -4.46 -9.88 -0.65
CA HIS A 11 -4.13 -8.69 0.13
C HIS A 11 -4.97 -7.49 -0.30
N TYR A 12 -5.06 -7.24 -1.60
CA TYR A 12 -5.86 -6.12 -2.11
C TYR A 12 -7.35 -6.30 -1.84
N ALA A 13 -7.86 -7.52 -1.95
CA ALA A 13 -9.25 -7.80 -1.60
C ALA A 13 -9.52 -7.53 -0.12
N ALA A 14 -8.60 -7.94 0.76
CA ALA A 14 -8.69 -7.67 2.19
C ALA A 14 -8.64 -6.17 2.49
N SER A 15 -7.75 -5.44 1.81
CA SER A 15 -7.64 -3.99 1.94
C SER A 15 -8.95 -3.29 1.56
N ALA A 16 -9.57 -3.72 0.46
CA ALA A 16 -10.83 -3.12 -0.02
C ALA A 16 -11.98 -3.28 0.98
N ARG A 17 -11.98 -4.35 1.79
CA ARG A 17 -13.00 -4.57 2.83
C ARG A 17 -12.57 -4.14 4.24
N GLY A 18 -11.38 -3.54 4.38
CA GLY A 18 -10.88 -3.06 5.67
C GLY A 18 -10.44 -4.15 6.64
N ASP A 19 -10.10 -5.35 6.15
CA ASP A 19 -9.69 -6.49 6.97
C ASP A 19 -8.18 -6.50 7.14
N VAL A 20 -7.67 -5.79 8.14
CA VAL A 20 -6.24 -5.63 8.38
C VAL A 20 -5.55 -6.96 8.71
N ALA A 21 -6.20 -7.82 9.49
CA ALA A 21 -5.63 -9.13 9.83
C ALA A 21 -5.41 -9.97 8.57
N ALA A 22 -6.38 -9.99 7.65
CA ALA A 22 -6.27 -10.73 6.40
C ALA A 22 -5.22 -10.11 5.46
N MET A 23 -5.02 -8.80 5.51
CA MET A 23 -3.97 -8.13 4.71
C MET A 23 -2.58 -8.66 5.03
N PHE A 24 -2.32 -9.01 6.29
CA PHE A 24 -1.00 -9.48 6.74
C PHE A 24 -0.89 -10.99 6.92
N ALA A 25 -1.90 -11.76 6.50
CA ALA A 25 -1.92 -13.22 6.70
C ALA A 25 -0.68 -13.93 6.13
N ASN A 26 -0.17 -13.46 5.01
CA ASN A 26 1.01 -14.05 4.34
C ASN A 26 2.15 -13.04 4.23
N VAL A 27 2.28 -12.15 5.19
CA VAL A 27 3.36 -11.16 5.26
C VAL A 27 4.36 -11.61 6.32
N SER A 28 5.65 -11.60 5.97
CA SER A 28 6.71 -11.97 6.91
C SER A 28 6.74 -11.01 8.10
N GLU A 29 7.06 -11.54 9.27
CA GLU A 29 7.26 -10.74 10.48
C GLU A 29 8.42 -9.75 10.34
N ASN A 30 9.33 -10.01 9.40
CA ASN A 30 10.50 -9.18 9.12
C ASN A 30 10.36 -8.38 7.82
N VAL A 31 9.14 -8.26 7.30
CA VAL A 31 8.90 -7.52 6.05
C VAL A 31 9.50 -6.12 6.12
N THR A 32 10.14 -5.69 5.04
CA THR A 32 10.52 -4.30 4.86
C THR A 32 9.49 -3.63 3.97
N TRP A 33 8.91 -2.55 4.46
CA TRP A 33 7.81 -1.86 3.83
C TRP A 33 8.20 -0.41 3.60
N THR A 34 8.47 -0.05 2.35
CA THR A 34 8.96 1.28 1.99
C THR A 34 7.86 2.11 1.36
N GLU A 35 7.53 3.22 2.01
CA GLU A 35 6.75 4.31 1.43
C GLU A 35 7.74 5.35 0.91
N MET A 36 7.59 5.76 -0.35
CA MET A 36 8.62 6.53 -1.02
C MET A 36 8.80 7.94 -0.47
N ALA A 37 9.98 8.50 -0.69
CA ALA A 37 10.28 9.89 -0.34
C ALA A 37 9.27 10.85 -0.98
N GLY A 38 8.83 11.84 -0.22
CA GLY A 38 7.81 12.81 -0.65
C GLY A 38 6.39 12.41 -0.27
N PHE A 39 6.14 11.17 0.10
CA PHE A 39 4.84 10.71 0.59
C PHE A 39 4.70 10.99 2.09
N PRO A 40 3.47 11.23 2.62
CA PRO A 40 3.29 11.56 4.05
C PRO A 40 3.85 10.53 5.04
N CYS A 41 3.89 9.27 4.64
CA CYS A 41 4.40 8.18 5.48
C CYS A 41 5.77 7.70 5.02
N ALA A 42 6.57 8.54 4.37
CA ALA A 42 7.86 8.18 3.81
C ALA A 42 8.78 7.51 4.83
N GLY A 43 9.46 6.47 4.39
CA GLY A 43 10.39 5.71 5.22
C GLY A 43 10.29 4.22 4.96
N THR A 44 11.16 3.45 5.62
CA THR A 44 11.10 1.99 5.59
C THR A 44 10.72 1.48 6.98
N TRP A 45 9.61 0.78 7.03
CA TRP A 45 9.04 0.24 8.25
C TRP A 45 9.24 -1.27 8.27
N VAL A 46 9.66 -1.83 9.39
CA VAL A 46 9.97 -3.25 9.51
C VAL A 46 8.92 -3.95 10.35
N GLY A 47 8.29 -4.96 9.78
CA GLY A 47 7.27 -5.78 10.43
C GLY A 47 5.85 -5.23 10.29
N PRO A 48 4.83 -6.12 10.34
CA PRO A 48 3.43 -5.72 10.15
C PRO A 48 2.94 -4.64 11.11
N GLN A 49 3.31 -4.73 12.39
CA GLN A 49 2.82 -3.75 13.37
C GLN A 49 3.34 -2.34 13.09
N ALA A 50 4.61 -2.22 12.67
CA ALA A 50 5.17 -0.93 12.30
C ALA A 50 4.45 -0.33 11.10
N VAL A 51 4.05 -1.15 10.14
CA VAL A 51 3.27 -0.70 8.97
C VAL A 51 1.89 -0.21 9.41
N VAL A 52 1.21 -0.95 10.26
CA VAL A 52 -0.10 -0.53 10.79
C VAL A 52 0.01 0.82 11.50
N ASP A 53 0.99 0.96 12.39
CA ASP A 53 1.11 2.16 13.23
C ASP A 53 1.59 3.40 12.46
N ASN A 54 2.49 3.22 11.50
CA ASN A 54 3.16 4.34 10.81
C ASN A 54 2.61 4.64 9.42
N VAL A 55 1.83 3.75 8.85
CA VAL A 55 1.26 3.94 7.51
C VAL A 55 -0.27 3.92 7.57
N PHE A 56 -0.86 2.80 7.91
CA PHE A 56 -2.32 2.63 7.80
C PHE A 56 -3.09 3.54 8.76
N LYS A 57 -2.67 3.62 10.02
CA LYS A 57 -3.31 4.51 11.00
C LYS A 57 -3.12 5.98 10.65
N VAL A 58 -1.95 6.35 10.17
CA VAL A 58 -1.64 7.73 9.77
C VAL A 58 -2.52 8.15 8.60
N LEU A 59 -2.59 7.34 7.56
CA LEU A 59 -3.41 7.65 6.37
C LEU A 59 -4.89 7.63 6.70
N GLY A 60 -5.36 6.64 7.46
CA GLY A 60 -6.76 6.52 7.83
C GLY A 60 -7.25 7.65 8.74
N THR A 61 -6.37 8.23 9.55
CA THR A 61 -6.70 9.36 10.43
C THR A 61 -6.69 10.68 9.68
N ALA A 62 -5.69 10.92 8.83
CA ALA A 62 -5.51 12.21 8.14
C ALA A 62 -6.41 12.39 6.93
N TRP A 63 -6.85 11.31 6.30
CA TRP A 63 -7.64 11.33 5.07
C TRP A 63 -9.01 10.72 5.28
N GLN A 64 -10.02 11.32 4.68
CA GLN A 64 -11.37 10.75 4.61
C GLN A 64 -11.47 9.89 3.36
N GLY A 65 -11.88 8.62 3.53
CA GLY A 65 -12.10 7.72 2.40
C GLY A 65 -10.81 7.35 1.65
N TYR A 66 -9.66 7.36 2.34
CA TYR A 66 -8.41 6.95 1.72
C TYR A 66 -8.50 5.50 1.25
N ARG A 67 -8.19 5.28 -0.02
CA ARG A 67 -8.20 3.92 -0.58
C ARG A 67 -7.30 3.78 -1.79
N PHE A 68 -6.93 2.54 -2.06
CA PHE A 68 -6.25 2.12 -3.27
C PHE A 68 -7.23 1.33 -4.15
N THR A 69 -7.37 1.74 -5.40
CA THR A 69 -8.15 1.01 -6.39
C THR A 69 -7.19 0.29 -7.33
N LEU A 70 -7.15 -1.03 -7.24
CA LEU A 70 -6.31 -1.87 -8.10
C LEU A 70 -6.88 -1.89 -9.52
N GLU A 71 -6.01 -1.65 -10.50
CA GLU A 71 -6.38 -1.66 -11.93
C GLU A 71 -5.73 -2.81 -12.67
N SER A 72 -4.49 -3.17 -12.31
CA SER A 72 -3.73 -4.21 -12.99
C SER A 72 -2.78 -4.87 -11.99
N LEU A 73 -2.64 -6.18 -12.10
CA LEU A 73 -1.73 -6.95 -11.26
C LEU A 73 -0.83 -7.80 -12.17
N VAL A 74 0.48 -7.54 -12.13
CA VAL A 74 1.47 -8.18 -13.00
C VAL A 74 2.18 -9.28 -12.22
N ASP A 75 2.19 -10.49 -12.78
CA ASP A 75 2.82 -11.67 -12.19
C ASP A 75 4.20 -11.90 -12.82
N ALA A 76 5.25 -11.67 -12.03
CA ALA A 76 6.63 -11.96 -12.43
C ALA A 76 7.26 -13.02 -11.51
N GLY A 77 6.45 -13.92 -10.95
CA GLY A 77 6.90 -15.02 -10.10
C GLY A 77 7.15 -14.59 -8.67
N ASP A 78 8.38 -14.23 -8.35
CA ASP A 78 8.75 -13.75 -7.00
C ASP A 78 8.53 -12.25 -6.82
N VAL A 79 8.21 -11.55 -7.89
CA VAL A 79 7.88 -10.13 -7.87
C VAL A 79 6.48 -9.95 -8.47
N ILE A 80 5.62 -9.30 -7.73
CA ILE A 80 4.26 -8.97 -8.18
C ILE A 80 4.14 -7.45 -8.17
N VAL A 81 3.57 -6.87 -9.24
CA VAL A 81 3.41 -5.42 -9.34
C VAL A 81 1.92 -5.08 -9.40
N GLY A 82 1.46 -4.29 -8.44
CA GLY A 82 0.08 -3.78 -8.41
C GLY A 82 0.06 -2.35 -8.91
N ILE A 83 -0.72 -2.09 -9.95
CA ILE A 83 -0.87 -0.76 -10.54
C ILE A 83 -2.29 -0.28 -10.27
N GLY A 84 -2.42 0.95 -9.81
CA GLY A 84 -3.72 1.49 -9.49
C GLY A 84 -3.70 2.98 -9.19
N THR A 85 -4.68 3.40 -8.40
CA THR A 85 -4.89 4.82 -8.07
C THR A 85 -5.24 4.96 -6.60
N TYR A 86 -4.53 5.85 -5.91
CA TYR A 86 -4.94 6.33 -4.59
C TYR A 86 -5.99 7.42 -4.75
N SER A 87 -6.96 7.43 -3.84
CA SER A 87 -7.95 8.50 -3.75
C SER A 87 -8.31 8.75 -2.29
N GLY A 88 -8.79 9.94 -2.02
CA GLY A 88 -9.23 10.36 -0.70
C GLY A 88 -9.32 11.88 -0.62
N THR A 89 -9.82 12.37 0.52
CA THR A 89 -9.92 13.79 0.80
C THR A 89 -9.13 14.09 2.07
N TYR A 90 -8.17 15.02 1.97
CA TYR A 90 -7.38 15.39 3.15
C TYR A 90 -8.24 16.20 4.12
N ARG A 91 -8.36 15.71 5.35
CA ARG A 91 -9.34 16.28 6.30
C ARG A 91 -9.04 17.73 6.64
N ALA A 92 -7.77 18.09 6.81
CA ALA A 92 -7.37 19.44 7.21
C ALA A 92 -7.64 20.51 6.14
N THR A 93 -7.62 20.14 4.87
CA THR A 93 -7.82 21.09 3.75
C THR A 93 -9.15 20.92 3.04
N GLY A 94 -9.78 19.76 3.16
CA GLY A 94 -10.97 19.40 2.39
C GLY A 94 -10.71 19.15 0.91
N LYS A 95 -9.44 19.02 0.50
CA LYS A 95 -9.08 18.81 -0.90
C LYS A 95 -9.03 17.34 -1.26
N ALA A 96 -9.63 16.99 -2.38
CA ALA A 96 -9.59 15.64 -2.93
C ALA A 96 -8.26 15.38 -3.64
N MET A 97 -7.83 14.10 -3.61
CA MET A 97 -6.62 13.65 -4.28
C MET A 97 -6.92 12.43 -5.11
N GLN A 98 -6.29 12.35 -6.28
CA GLN A 98 -6.14 11.15 -7.07
C GLN A 98 -4.70 11.07 -7.54
N ALA A 99 -4.01 9.98 -7.26
CA ALA A 99 -2.61 9.81 -7.61
C ALA A 99 -2.36 8.40 -8.13
N ARG A 100 -1.68 8.31 -9.28
CA ARG A 100 -1.29 7.01 -9.83
C ARG A 100 -0.21 6.39 -8.94
N VAL A 101 -0.25 5.06 -8.85
CA VAL A 101 0.64 4.34 -7.95
C VAL A 101 1.00 2.97 -8.51
N ALA A 102 2.24 2.55 -8.24
CA ALA A 102 2.69 1.18 -8.44
C ALA A 102 3.25 0.66 -7.12
N HIS A 103 2.82 -0.54 -6.74
CA HIS A 103 3.35 -1.28 -5.61
C HIS A 103 4.19 -2.44 -6.14
N VAL A 104 5.41 -2.55 -5.67
CA VAL A 104 6.30 -3.67 -6.01
C VAL A 104 6.41 -4.58 -4.80
N TRP A 105 5.91 -5.79 -4.95
CA TRP A 105 5.88 -6.83 -3.90
C TRP A 105 6.94 -7.88 -4.23
N ARG A 106 7.78 -8.21 -3.26
CA ARG A 106 8.70 -9.33 -3.38
C ARG A 106 8.31 -10.40 -2.39
N LEU A 107 8.24 -11.64 -2.88
CA LEU A 107 7.81 -12.79 -2.07
C LEU A 107 8.87 -13.89 -2.10
N GLU A 108 8.96 -14.61 -1.00
CA GLU A 108 9.81 -15.80 -0.87
C GLU A 108 9.00 -16.89 -0.16
N SER A 109 8.92 -18.07 -0.77
CA SER A 109 8.28 -19.25 -0.17
C SER A 109 6.88 -18.96 0.39
N GLY A 110 6.07 -18.21 -0.36
CA GLY A 110 4.69 -17.91 0.02
C GLY A 110 4.53 -16.78 1.04
N LYS A 111 5.58 -16.00 1.29
CA LYS A 111 5.52 -14.85 2.20
C LYS A 111 5.99 -13.58 1.53
N VAL A 112 5.29 -12.49 1.77
CA VAL A 112 5.75 -11.15 1.37
C VAL A 112 6.91 -10.76 2.27
N VAL A 113 8.07 -10.51 1.67
CA VAL A 113 9.29 -10.13 2.40
C VAL A 113 9.66 -8.66 2.17
N LYS A 114 9.18 -8.05 1.08
CA LYS A 114 9.48 -6.65 0.76
C LYS A 114 8.32 -6.03 0.00
N PHE A 115 8.02 -4.78 0.35
CA PHE A 115 7.05 -3.95 -0.35
C PHE A 115 7.67 -2.58 -0.60
N GLU A 116 7.52 -2.05 -1.82
CA GLU A 116 7.92 -0.71 -2.18
C GLU A 116 6.79 0.01 -2.90
N GLN A 117 6.54 1.25 -2.51
CA GLN A 117 5.53 2.10 -3.12
C GLN A 117 6.20 3.12 -4.04
N PHE A 118 5.59 3.34 -5.22
CA PHE A 118 5.95 4.41 -6.15
C PHE A 118 4.68 5.14 -6.55
N THR A 119 4.60 6.44 -6.29
CA THR A 119 3.38 7.20 -6.53
C THR A 119 3.68 8.65 -6.91
N ASP A 120 2.65 9.34 -7.40
CA ASP A 120 2.72 10.77 -7.70
C ASP A 120 2.62 11.57 -6.40
N THR A 121 3.75 11.80 -5.77
CA THR A 121 3.81 12.50 -4.48
C THR A 121 3.43 13.97 -4.58
N LEU A 122 3.58 14.59 -5.76
CA LEU A 122 3.18 15.98 -5.95
C LEU A 122 1.67 16.14 -5.79
N LEU A 123 0.87 15.27 -6.43
CA LEU A 123 -0.58 15.33 -6.32
C LEU A 123 -1.06 15.11 -4.89
N VAL A 124 -0.42 14.20 -4.17
CA VAL A 124 -0.71 13.95 -2.75
C VAL A 124 -0.40 15.20 -1.93
N ALA A 125 0.79 15.76 -2.09
CA ALA A 125 1.23 16.95 -1.36
C ALA A 125 0.35 18.16 -1.64
N GLN A 126 -0.10 18.36 -2.88
CA GLN A 126 -0.99 19.47 -3.25
C GLN A 126 -2.33 19.41 -2.51
N ALA A 127 -2.87 18.24 -2.27
CA ALA A 127 -4.10 18.09 -1.49
C ALA A 127 -3.90 18.42 0.00
N MET A 128 -2.67 18.33 0.49
CA MET A 128 -2.31 18.56 1.90
C MET A 128 -2.03 20.04 2.23
N ARG A 129 -2.11 20.94 1.25
CA ARG A 129 -1.76 22.37 1.43
C ARG A 129 -2.95 23.30 1.36
#